data_db05f7abccb94fc8c27636d7f993b248
#
_entry.id   db05f7abccb94fc8c27636d7f993b248
#
_cell.length_a   1.000
_cell.length_b   1.000
_cell.length_c   1.000
_cell.angle_alpha   90.00
_cell.angle_beta   90.00
_cell.angle_gamma   90.00
#
_symmetry.space_group_name_H-M   'P 1'
#
loop_
_entity.id
_entity.type
_entity.pdbx_description
1 polymer ?
#
loop_
_entity_poly.entity_id
_entity_poly.type
_entity_poly.pdbx_seq_one_letter_code
_entity_poly.pdbx_strand_id
1 'polypeptide(L)'
;MIISTKIGQTSFVNENGTRVSATVLDYNSCSVVGNRTIDRDGYLANIIGFLKPKKLNKPQLKQFNKLNLEPKKIIKEQRITTDEDLLEIGSLIDPKFKVGDKVSVQSKSTGKGFAGAMKR
;
A
#
# COMPACT_ATOMS: atom_id res chain seq x y z
N MET A 1 5.26 4.27 -3.34
CA MET A 1 3.83 3.99 -3.06
C MET A 1 3.72 3.34 -1.69
N ILE A 2 2.72 3.70 -0.88
CA ILE A 2 2.45 3.07 0.41
C ILE A 2 1.04 2.51 0.38
N ILE A 3 0.88 1.28 0.86
CA ILE A 3 -0.44 0.65 1.00
C ILE A 3 -0.85 0.80 2.46
N SER A 4 -2.07 1.27 2.69
CA SER A 4 -2.56 1.53 4.05
C SER A 4 -4.01 1.08 4.22
N THR A 5 -4.41 0.90 5.46
CA THR A 5 -5.80 0.64 5.83
C THR A 5 -6.39 1.86 6.54
N LYS A 6 -7.57 2.29 6.10
CA LYS A 6 -8.32 3.33 6.80
C LYS A 6 -8.85 2.76 8.11
N ILE A 7 -8.40 3.29 9.24
CA ILE A 7 -8.89 2.93 10.58
C ILE A 7 -10.19 3.68 10.88
N GLY A 8 -10.19 5.00 10.63
CA GLY A 8 -11.35 5.83 10.94
C GLY A 8 -11.16 7.29 10.57
N GLN A 9 -12.11 8.09 11.00
CA GLN A 9 -12.07 9.56 10.88
C GLN A 9 -12.14 10.19 12.26
N THR A 10 -11.40 11.27 12.42
CA THR A 10 -11.39 12.09 13.64
C THR A 10 -11.31 13.57 13.27
N SER A 11 -11.34 14.43 14.24
CA SER A 11 -11.06 15.86 14.05
C SER A 11 -10.14 16.35 15.14
N PHE A 12 -9.28 17.29 14.81
CA PHE A 12 -8.41 17.98 15.75
C PHE A 12 -8.49 19.48 15.51
N VAL A 13 -8.05 20.24 16.52
CA VAL A 13 -8.01 21.70 16.43
C VAL A 13 -6.57 22.11 16.16
N ASN A 14 -6.35 22.89 15.11
CA ASN A 14 -5.05 23.46 14.78
C ASN A 14 -4.66 24.56 15.79
N GLU A 15 -3.39 24.95 15.78
CA GLU A 15 -2.85 26.07 16.58
C GLU A 15 -3.64 27.39 16.38
N ASN A 16 -4.22 27.56 15.21
CA ASN A 16 -5.07 28.73 14.88
C ASN A 16 -6.52 28.59 15.37
N GLY A 17 -6.85 27.59 16.21
CA GLY A 17 -8.21 27.37 16.71
C GLY A 17 -9.20 26.78 15.71
N THR A 18 -8.77 26.47 14.49
CA THR A 18 -9.63 25.92 13.44
C THR A 18 -9.74 24.41 13.58
N ARG A 19 -10.98 23.87 13.57
CA ARG A 19 -11.23 22.43 13.56
C ARG A 19 -10.97 21.85 12.17
N VAL A 20 -10.08 20.86 12.11
CA VAL A 20 -9.71 20.14 10.89
C VAL A 20 -10.14 18.68 10.99
N SER A 21 -10.81 18.17 9.96
CA SER A 21 -11.13 16.73 9.85
C SER A 21 -9.90 15.96 9.40
N ALA A 22 -9.65 14.80 10.03
CA ALA A 22 -8.52 13.93 9.71
C ALA A 22 -8.98 12.50 9.48
N THR A 23 -8.29 11.80 8.59
CA THR A 23 -8.44 10.37 8.39
C THR A 23 -7.21 9.65 8.91
N VAL A 24 -7.40 8.65 9.76
CA VAL A 24 -6.32 7.84 10.33
C VAL A 24 -6.07 6.64 9.43
N LEU A 25 -4.83 6.49 9.00
CA LEU A 25 -4.37 5.39 8.14
C LEU A 25 -3.30 4.58 8.87
N ASP A 26 -3.43 3.24 8.83
CA ASP A 26 -2.39 2.31 9.30
C ASP A 26 -1.59 1.77 8.12
N TYR A 27 -0.26 1.86 8.19
CA TYR A 27 0.67 1.39 7.15
C TYR A 27 1.75 0.43 7.69
N ASN A 28 1.75 0.13 8.98
CA ASN A 28 2.85 -0.53 9.70
C ASN A 28 3.30 -1.90 9.15
N SER A 29 2.49 -2.56 8.34
CA SER A 29 2.82 -3.87 7.76
C SER A 29 3.29 -3.82 6.31
N CYS A 30 3.63 -2.63 5.80
CA CYS A 30 4.07 -2.44 4.42
C CYS A 30 5.55 -2.84 4.27
N SER A 31 5.84 -3.83 3.44
CA SER A 31 7.21 -4.31 3.18
C SER A 31 7.42 -4.68 1.72
N VAL A 32 8.69 -4.66 1.29
CA VAL A 32 9.08 -5.09 -0.05
C VAL A 32 9.11 -6.61 -0.11
N VAL A 33 8.34 -7.20 -1.02
CA VAL A 33 8.23 -8.65 -1.20
C VAL A 33 9.14 -9.14 -2.34
N GLY A 34 9.46 -8.27 -3.29
CA GLY A 34 10.30 -8.62 -4.42
C GLY A 34 10.49 -7.44 -5.36
N ASN A 35 11.30 -7.65 -6.38
CA ASN A 35 11.62 -6.65 -7.39
C ASN A 35 11.45 -7.22 -8.80
N ARG A 36 11.07 -6.35 -9.75
CA ARG A 36 11.11 -6.61 -11.19
C ARG A 36 12.34 -5.94 -11.78
N THR A 37 13.04 -6.65 -12.63
CA THR A 37 14.23 -6.17 -13.32
C THR A 37 14.02 -6.19 -14.84
N ILE A 38 14.75 -5.32 -15.56
CA ILE A 38 14.63 -5.22 -17.02
C ILE A 38 14.99 -6.56 -17.68
N ASP A 39 16.09 -7.20 -17.23
CA ASP A 39 16.60 -8.44 -17.83
C ASP A 39 15.62 -9.61 -17.73
N ARG A 40 14.87 -9.72 -16.64
CA ARG A 40 13.95 -10.82 -16.40
C ARG A 40 12.52 -10.52 -16.79
N ASP A 41 12.03 -9.34 -16.48
CA ASP A 41 10.62 -8.97 -16.56
C ASP A 41 10.33 -7.88 -17.61
N GLY A 42 11.38 -7.26 -18.19
CA GLY A 42 11.27 -6.19 -19.20
C GLY A 42 10.93 -4.82 -18.65
N TYR A 43 10.82 -4.65 -17.33
CA TYR A 43 10.56 -3.38 -16.67
C TYR A 43 11.01 -3.40 -15.21
N LEU A 44 11.18 -2.19 -14.66
CA LEU A 44 11.57 -2.00 -13.25
C LEU A 44 10.35 -1.76 -12.38
N ALA A 45 10.23 -2.52 -11.28
CA ALA A 45 9.21 -2.28 -10.26
C ALA A 45 9.59 -2.86 -8.90
N ASN A 46 9.14 -2.20 -7.84
CA ASN A 46 9.13 -2.74 -6.48
C ASN A 46 7.78 -3.44 -6.22
N ILE A 47 7.81 -4.67 -5.74
CA ILE A 47 6.62 -5.42 -5.32
C ILE A 47 6.42 -5.21 -3.83
N ILE A 48 5.34 -4.53 -3.48
CA ILE A 48 5.02 -4.14 -2.11
C ILE A 48 3.91 -5.03 -1.56
N GLY A 49 4.17 -5.63 -0.41
CA GLY A 49 3.21 -6.44 0.34
C GLY A 49 2.66 -5.73 1.56
N PHE A 50 1.38 -5.99 1.88
CA PHE A 50 0.69 -5.36 2.99
C PHE A 50 -0.28 -6.33 3.66
N LEU A 51 -0.46 -6.20 4.97
CA LEU A 51 -1.28 -7.04 5.86
C LEU A 51 -0.90 -8.52 5.90
N LYS A 52 -1.01 -9.11 7.07
CA LYS A 52 -0.87 -10.55 7.28
C LYS A 52 -2.16 -11.27 6.85
N PRO A 53 -2.09 -12.30 6.01
CA PRO A 53 -3.27 -13.06 5.59
C PRO A 53 -3.75 -13.98 6.72
N LYS A 54 -5.07 -14.18 6.82
CA LYS A 54 -5.65 -15.21 7.72
C LYS A 54 -5.42 -16.63 7.18
N LYS A 55 -5.54 -16.81 5.87
CA LYS A 55 -5.28 -18.07 5.13
C LYS A 55 -4.62 -17.76 3.81
N LEU A 56 -3.71 -18.63 3.37
CA LEU A 56 -3.06 -18.58 2.07
C LEU A 56 -3.15 -19.94 1.39
N ASN A 57 -3.19 -19.91 0.07
CA ASN A 57 -3.08 -21.11 -0.76
C ASN A 57 -1.65 -21.65 -0.72
N LYS A 58 -1.50 -22.97 -0.80
CA LYS A 58 -0.18 -23.65 -0.80
C LYS A 58 0.84 -23.08 -1.80
N PRO A 59 0.46 -22.74 -3.06
CA PRO A 59 1.40 -22.14 -4.01
C PRO A 59 1.94 -20.78 -3.57
N GLN A 60 1.06 -19.91 -3.06
CA GLN A 60 1.46 -18.59 -2.54
C GLN A 60 2.38 -18.71 -1.33
N LEU A 61 2.05 -19.62 -0.41
CA LEU A 61 2.90 -19.87 0.76
C LEU A 61 4.32 -20.31 0.36
N LYS A 62 4.42 -21.19 -0.66
CA LYS A 62 5.73 -21.63 -1.17
C LYS A 62 6.56 -20.49 -1.76
N GLN A 63 5.94 -19.51 -2.40
CA GLN A 63 6.65 -18.33 -2.94
C GLN A 63 7.27 -17.51 -1.82
N PHE A 64 6.52 -17.21 -0.76
CA PHE A 64 7.04 -16.46 0.39
C PHE A 64 8.12 -17.25 1.14
N ASN A 65 7.94 -18.55 1.31
CA ASN A 65 8.93 -19.42 1.97
C ASN A 65 10.26 -19.48 1.21
N LYS A 66 10.23 -19.47 -0.15
CA LYS A 66 11.46 -19.40 -0.96
C LYS A 66 12.27 -18.13 -0.74
N LEU A 67 11.60 -17.05 -0.40
CA LEU A 67 12.21 -15.73 -0.16
C LEU A 67 12.48 -15.49 1.33
N ASN A 68 12.15 -16.44 2.21
CA ASN A 68 12.21 -16.30 3.68
C ASN A 68 11.47 -15.06 4.19
N LEU A 69 10.33 -14.72 3.55
CA LEU A 69 9.53 -13.56 3.88
C LEU A 69 8.22 -13.93 4.56
N GLU A 70 7.74 -13.04 5.42
CA GLU A 70 6.37 -13.17 5.95
C GLU A 70 5.34 -13.05 4.83
N PRO A 71 4.34 -13.95 4.81
CA PRO A 71 3.29 -13.89 3.81
C PRO A 71 2.43 -12.62 3.95
N LYS A 72 2.10 -12.00 2.82
CA LYS A 72 1.28 -10.79 2.75
C LYS A 72 -0.03 -11.04 2.01
N LYS A 73 -1.10 -10.37 2.47
CA LYS A 73 -2.46 -10.51 1.91
C LYS A 73 -2.65 -9.74 0.61
N ILE A 74 -2.12 -8.52 0.57
CA ILE A 74 -2.25 -7.60 -0.56
C ILE A 74 -0.85 -7.41 -1.14
N ILE A 75 -0.72 -7.59 -2.45
CA ILE A 75 0.53 -7.38 -3.17
C ILE A 75 0.23 -6.42 -4.31
N LYS A 76 1.04 -5.37 -4.43
CA LYS A 76 0.96 -4.36 -5.49
C LYS A 76 2.34 -4.04 -6.03
N GLU A 77 2.41 -3.76 -7.31
CA GLU A 77 3.64 -3.32 -7.97
C GLU A 77 3.67 -1.80 -8.09
N GLN A 78 4.80 -1.24 -7.76
CA GLN A 78 5.13 0.16 -8.00
C GLN A 78 6.20 0.21 -9.08
N ARG A 79 5.85 0.66 -10.27
CA ARG A 79 6.83 0.92 -11.33
C ARG A 79 7.76 2.05 -10.93
N ILE A 80 9.02 1.88 -11.24
CA ILE A 80 10.10 2.85 -11.01
C ILE A 80 10.82 3.09 -12.33
N THR A 81 11.54 4.20 -12.41
CA THR A 81 12.21 4.62 -13.65
C THR A 81 13.70 4.30 -13.62
N THR A 82 14.31 4.31 -12.42
CA THR A 82 15.75 4.14 -12.21
C THR A 82 16.03 2.93 -11.34
N ASP A 83 17.17 2.27 -11.60
CA ASP A 83 17.62 1.13 -10.79
C ASP A 83 17.94 1.53 -9.34
N GLU A 84 18.32 2.79 -9.12
CA GLU A 84 18.64 3.34 -7.80
C GLU A 84 17.43 3.37 -6.85
N ASP A 85 16.21 3.39 -7.42
CA ASP A 85 14.95 3.34 -6.65
C ASP A 85 14.52 1.92 -6.25
N LEU A 86 15.29 0.89 -6.62
CA LEU A 86 15.05 -0.48 -6.19
C LEU A 86 15.32 -0.61 -4.69
N LEU A 87 14.30 -1.05 -3.98
CA LEU A 87 14.37 -1.28 -2.54
C LEU A 87 14.81 -2.71 -2.24
N GLU A 88 15.50 -2.91 -1.14
CA GLU A 88 15.91 -4.25 -0.68
C GLU A 88 14.70 -5.11 -0.33
N ILE A 89 14.74 -6.38 -0.75
CA ILE A 89 13.69 -7.35 -0.46
C ILE A 89 13.65 -7.62 1.05
N GLY A 90 12.47 -7.55 1.64
CA GLY A 90 12.26 -7.71 3.08
C GLY A 90 12.30 -6.40 3.87
N SER A 91 12.76 -5.29 3.29
CA SER A 91 12.78 -3.99 3.97
C SER A 91 11.37 -3.49 4.27
N LEU A 92 11.19 -2.83 5.41
CA LEU A 92 9.97 -2.10 5.72
C LEU A 92 9.97 -0.78 4.96
N ILE A 93 8.78 -0.36 4.54
CA ILE A 93 8.63 0.90 3.81
C ILE A 93 8.18 1.98 4.78
N ASP A 94 9.08 2.89 5.10
CA ASP A 94 8.78 4.07 5.88
C ASP A 94 8.32 5.22 5.00
N PRO A 95 7.18 5.83 5.31
CA PRO A 95 6.74 7.02 4.60
C PRO A 95 7.64 8.20 4.97
N LYS A 96 8.26 8.80 3.96
CA LYS A 96 9.05 10.03 4.12
C LYS A 96 8.18 11.29 4.07
N PHE A 97 6.97 11.24 4.69
CA PHE A 97 6.06 12.39 4.71
C PHE A 97 6.40 13.35 5.84
N LYS A 98 6.29 14.63 5.55
CA LYS A 98 6.37 15.72 6.53
C LYS A 98 4.98 16.31 6.74
N VAL A 99 4.77 16.92 7.91
CA VAL A 99 3.53 17.67 8.18
C VAL A 99 3.40 18.80 7.17
N GLY A 100 2.24 18.91 6.52
CA GLY A 100 1.98 19.87 5.45
C GLY A 100 2.15 19.36 4.03
N ASP A 101 2.70 18.16 3.83
CA ASP A 101 2.82 17.57 2.51
C ASP A 101 1.44 17.24 1.92
N LYS A 102 1.30 17.53 0.61
CA LYS A 102 0.11 17.13 -0.16
C LYS A 102 0.30 15.72 -0.70
N VAL A 103 -0.67 14.85 -0.43
CA VAL A 103 -0.63 13.44 -0.86
C VAL A 103 -1.80 13.10 -1.77
N SER A 104 -1.57 12.22 -2.74
CA SER A 104 -2.61 11.64 -3.57
C SER A 104 -3.04 10.29 -2.99
N VAL A 105 -4.34 10.12 -2.77
CA VAL A 105 -4.91 8.89 -2.20
C VAL A 105 -5.85 8.23 -3.20
N GLN A 106 -5.65 6.93 -3.43
CA GLN A 106 -6.52 6.12 -4.29
C GLN A 106 -7.10 4.96 -3.51
N SER A 107 -8.43 4.78 -3.60
CA SER A 107 -9.10 3.66 -2.94
C SER A 107 -10.38 3.25 -3.68
N LYS A 108 -10.90 2.05 -3.36
CA LYS A 108 -12.23 1.65 -3.79
C LYS A 108 -13.26 2.23 -2.80
N SER A 109 -14.25 2.94 -3.33
CA SER A 109 -15.39 3.40 -2.52
C SER A 109 -16.29 2.24 -2.12
N THR A 110 -17.08 2.46 -1.07
CA THR A 110 -18.14 1.51 -0.69
C THR A 110 -19.12 1.34 -1.83
N GLY A 111 -19.52 0.09 -2.15
CA GLY A 111 -20.51 -0.21 -3.16
C GLY A 111 -21.88 0.36 -2.80
N LYS A 112 -22.61 0.88 -3.80
CA LYS A 112 -23.96 1.45 -3.64
C LYS A 112 -25.05 0.59 -4.29
N GLY A 113 -24.73 -0.66 -4.60
CA GLY A 113 -25.64 -1.58 -5.27
C GLY A 113 -25.80 -1.28 -6.76
N PHE A 114 -26.80 -1.89 -7.37
CA PHE A 114 -27.13 -1.67 -8.78
C PHE A 114 -27.73 -0.27 -8.99
N ALA A 115 -27.16 0.50 -9.90
CA ALA A 115 -27.66 1.82 -10.28
C ALA A 115 -28.30 1.74 -11.67
N GLY A 116 -29.63 1.59 -11.72
CA GLY A 116 -30.40 1.69 -12.95
C GLY A 116 -30.38 3.10 -13.53
N ALA A 117 -30.90 3.25 -14.77
CA ALA A 117 -30.93 4.54 -15.48
C ALA A 117 -31.63 5.67 -14.68
N MET A 118 -32.66 5.34 -13.93
CA MET A 118 -33.40 6.31 -13.10
C MET A 118 -32.64 6.77 -11.84
N LYS A 119 -31.53 6.10 -11.48
CA LYS A 119 -30.75 6.40 -10.26
C LYS A 119 -29.47 7.17 -10.54
N ARG A 120 -29.12 7.38 -11.79
CA ARG A 120 -27.94 8.10 -12.26
C ARG A 120 -28.18 9.59 -12.38
#